data_97355e964c27048292d8f0102923d0ef
#
_entry.id   97355e964c27048292d8f0102923d0ef
#
_cell.length_a   1.000
_cell.length_b   1.000
_cell.length_c   1.000
_cell.angle_alpha   90.00
_cell.angle_beta   90.00
_cell.angle_gamma   90.00
#
_symmetry.space_group_name_H-M   'P 1'
#
loop_
_entity.id
_entity.type
_entity.pdbx_description
1 polymer ?
#
loop_
_entity_poly.entity_id
_entity_poly.type
_entity_poly.pdbx_seq_one_letter_code
_entity_poly.pdbx_strand_id
1 'polypeptide(L)'
;MDKGKVNICKTKNKFIAKFEINEFITNHQNYEFNNIDETNNAPLIKELFYYPFVKKVYVASNFIAIERFNIVEWEDVQDEVAKKIEDYLNQGNTIISEISSDKKIPVSIYSESTPNPAALKFVANKKLVDFQIEFNSIDECENSPLALKLFNFPFVKSVFIDENFISITKNDISSWDEITLTIRNFIKEYLENDNKIISDNYKKEEVIDQENLDETSKEIISILDEYIKPAVASDGGNIMFKSYDKTNKSVSVILQGACSGCPSSTITLKNGIETMLKQMLKGKVNVVEAINE
;
A
#
# COMPACT_ATOMS: atom_id res chain seq x y z
N MET A 1 -32.98 18.63 3.85
CA MET A 1 -32.42 17.30 3.52
C MET A 1 -31.97 16.69 4.82
N ASP A 2 -32.55 15.58 5.21
CA ASP A 2 -32.22 14.90 6.47
C ASP A 2 -30.79 14.34 6.38
N LYS A 3 -29.83 15.06 6.92
CA LYS A 3 -28.40 14.76 6.85
C LYS A 3 -27.96 13.53 7.63
N GLY A 4 -28.75 12.97 8.47
CA GLY A 4 -28.34 11.88 9.37
C GLY A 4 -29.18 10.61 9.26
N LYS A 5 -29.89 10.40 8.13
CA LYS A 5 -30.73 9.21 8.01
C LYS A 5 -29.90 7.93 7.92
N VAL A 6 -30.23 6.97 8.77
CA VAL A 6 -29.57 5.66 8.86
C VAL A 6 -30.45 4.57 8.27
N ASN A 7 -29.90 3.77 7.37
CA ASN A 7 -30.55 2.60 6.79
C ASN A 7 -29.95 1.32 7.41
N ILE A 8 -30.81 0.45 7.91
CA ILE A 8 -30.37 -0.84 8.48
C ILE A 8 -30.26 -1.84 7.36
N CYS A 9 -29.06 -2.42 7.18
CA CYS A 9 -28.77 -3.42 6.17
C CYS A 9 -28.44 -4.77 6.82
N LYS A 10 -29.15 -5.82 6.42
CA LYS A 10 -28.84 -7.19 6.85
C LYS A 10 -27.55 -7.65 6.21
N THR A 11 -26.69 -8.31 6.97
CA THR A 11 -25.47 -8.93 6.47
C THR A 11 -25.62 -10.44 6.37
N LYS A 12 -24.68 -11.13 5.71
CA LYS A 12 -24.66 -12.61 5.68
C LYS A 12 -24.36 -13.22 7.04
N ASN A 13 -23.69 -12.47 7.93
CA ASN A 13 -23.41 -12.90 9.30
C ASN A 13 -24.52 -12.38 10.22
N LYS A 14 -25.32 -13.27 10.79
CA LYS A 14 -26.43 -12.93 11.70
C LYS A 14 -26.02 -12.15 12.97
N PHE A 15 -24.74 -12.18 13.32
CA PHE A 15 -24.22 -11.42 14.46
C PHE A 15 -23.85 -9.98 14.11
N ILE A 16 -23.82 -9.61 12.84
CA ILE A 16 -23.42 -8.28 12.38
C ILE A 16 -24.61 -7.57 11.73
N ALA A 17 -24.94 -6.37 12.22
CA ALA A 17 -25.82 -5.42 11.53
C ALA A 17 -24.98 -4.27 10.95
N LYS A 18 -25.37 -3.81 9.76
CA LYS A 18 -24.76 -2.66 9.06
C LYS A 18 -25.74 -1.49 9.09
N PHE A 19 -25.29 -0.35 9.56
CA PHE A 19 -26.01 0.91 9.64
C PHE A 19 -25.39 1.87 8.60
N GLU A 20 -26.06 2.06 7.48
CA GLU A 20 -25.59 2.85 6.36
C GLU A 20 -26.12 4.28 6.46
N ILE A 21 -25.24 5.25 6.30
CA ILE A 21 -25.48 6.68 6.46
C ILE A 21 -25.43 7.34 5.07
N ASN A 22 -26.25 8.34 4.82
CA ASN A 22 -26.34 8.99 3.51
C ASN A 22 -25.15 9.89 3.15
N GLU A 23 -24.19 10.04 4.07
CA GLU A 23 -22.96 10.81 3.85
C GLU A 23 -21.72 10.03 4.29
N PHE A 24 -20.56 10.41 3.73
CA PHE A 24 -19.30 9.80 4.14
C PHE A 24 -18.94 10.24 5.56
N ILE A 25 -18.63 9.28 6.42
CA ILE A 25 -18.32 9.46 7.84
C ILE A 25 -16.82 9.29 8.14
N THR A 26 -16.04 8.81 7.16
CA THR A 26 -14.58 8.68 7.26
C THR A 26 -13.92 9.16 5.98
N ASN A 27 -12.71 9.72 6.09
CA ASN A 27 -11.86 10.12 4.96
C ASN A 27 -11.02 8.93 4.48
N HIS A 28 -11.64 8.00 3.74
CA HIS A 28 -10.98 6.82 3.15
C HIS A 28 -10.27 5.88 4.14
N GLN A 29 -10.47 6.04 5.44
CA GLN A 29 -9.93 5.16 6.46
C GLN A 29 -11.02 4.25 7.04
N ASN A 30 -10.63 3.03 7.37
CA ASN A 30 -11.47 2.07 8.06
C ASN A 30 -10.98 1.96 9.50
N TYR A 31 -11.92 1.88 10.43
CA TYR A 31 -11.63 1.76 11.86
C TYR A 31 -12.31 0.52 12.41
N GLU A 32 -11.62 -0.16 13.32
CA GLU A 32 -12.12 -1.30 14.06
C GLU A 32 -11.88 -1.05 15.54
N PHE A 33 -12.92 -1.21 16.35
CA PHE A 33 -12.89 -1.05 17.80
C PHE A 33 -13.33 -2.36 18.45
N ASN A 34 -12.47 -2.95 19.25
CA ASN A 34 -12.71 -4.24 19.91
C ASN A 34 -13.23 -4.08 21.35
N ASN A 35 -13.07 -2.90 21.93
CA ASN A 35 -13.50 -2.57 23.28
C ASN A 35 -13.62 -1.04 23.46
N ILE A 36 -14.18 -0.62 24.60
CA ILE A 36 -14.41 0.79 24.91
C ILE A 36 -13.13 1.60 25.11
N ASP A 37 -12.01 0.97 25.50
CA ASP A 37 -10.75 1.68 25.77
C ASP A 37 -10.09 2.20 24.47
N GLU A 38 -10.46 1.61 23.33
CA GLU A 38 -10.00 2.03 22.00
C GLU A 38 -10.75 3.25 21.45
N THR A 39 -11.80 3.73 22.13
CA THR A 39 -12.74 4.75 21.63
C THR A 39 -12.42 6.19 22.04
N ASN A 40 -11.19 6.50 22.44
CA ASN A 40 -10.82 7.82 22.96
C ASN A 40 -11.13 9.00 22.01
N ASN A 41 -11.10 8.75 20.70
CA ASN A 41 -11.38 9.73 19.64
C ASN A 41 -12.70 9.47 18.91
N ALA A 42 -13.50 8.54 19.38
CA ALA A 42 -14.74 8.10 18.74
C ALA A 42 -15.91 8.12 19.74
N PRO A 43 -16.42 9.33 20.10
CA PRO A 43 -17.43 9.46 21.17
C PRO A 43 -18.71 8.67 20.89
N LEU A 44 -19.20 8.65 19.64
CA LEU A 44 -20.35 7.83 19.28
C LEU A 44 -20.08 6.34 19.50
N ILE A 45 -18.91 5.88 19.10
CA ILE A 45 -18.52 4.47 19.24
C ILE A 45 -18.42 4.10 20.71
N LYS A 46 -17.91 5.00 21.55
CA LYS A 46 -17.91 4.84 23.01
C LYS A 46 -19.32 4.68 23.56
N GLU A 47 -20.28 5.48 23.09
CA GLU A 47 -21.66 5.37 23.50
C GLU A 47 -22.32 4.05 23.04
N LEU A 48 -21.93 3.54 21.86
CA LEU A 48 -22.39 2.24 21.37
C LEU A 48 -21.86 1.08 22.23
N PHE A 49 -20.65 1.18 22.76
CA PHE A 49 -20.11 0.16 23.70
C PHE A 49 -20.77 0.17 25.09
N TYR A 50 -21.59 1.17 25.43
CA TYR A 50 -22.41 1.09 26.63
C TYR A 50 -23.59 0.11 26.50
N TYR A 51 -23.94 -0.30 25.28
CA TYR A 51 -24.87 -1.41 25.08
C TYR A 51 -24.14 -2.74 25.39
N PRO A 52 -24.63 -3.54 26.36
CA PRO A 52 -23.93 -4.73 26.80
C PRO A 52 -23.83 -5.83 25.74
N PHE A 53 -24.63 -5.72 24.67
CA PHE A 53 -24.59 -6.66 23.56
C PHE A 53 -23.55 -6.31 22.49
N VAL A 54 -22.97 -5.12 22.49
CA VAL A 54 -21.96 -4.72 21.50
C VAL A 54 -20.64 -5.37 21.82
N LYS A 55 -20.14 -6.14 20.85
CA LYS A 55 -18.88 -6.88 20.94
C LYS A 55 -17.74 -6.15 20.21
N LYS A 56 -18.05 -5.67 19.01
CA LYS A 56 -17.07 -5.01 18.13
C LYS A 56 -17.79 -4.02 17.22
N VAL A 57 -17.13 -2.91 16.89
CA VAL A 57 -17.65 -1.89 16.00
C VAL A 57 -16.66 -1.60 14.87
N TYR A 58 -17.17 -1.59 13.65
CA TYR A 58 -16.44 -1.21 12.44
C TYR A 58 -17.02 0.09 11.89
N VAL A 59 -16.15 1.00 11.48
CA VAL A 59 -16.53 2.26 10.85
C VAL A 59 -15.77 2.39 9.54
N ALA A 60 -16.48 2.54 8.43
CA ALA A 60 -15.87 2.65 7.12
C ALA A 60 -16.75 3.46 6.17
N SER A 61 -16.10 4.29 5.36
CA SER A 61 -16.78 5.09 4.32
C SER A 61 -18.05 5.78 4.81
N ASN A 62 -19.20 5.20 4.56
CA ASN A 62 -20.53 5.73 4.91
C ASN A 62 -21.35 4.78 5.80
N PHE A 63 -20.70 3.87 6.54
CA PHE A 63 -21.44 2.93 7.38
C PHE A 63 -20.74 2.61 8.71
N ILE A 64 -21.55 2.21 9.68
CA ILE A 64 -21.12 1.58 10.92
C ILE A 64 -21.62 0.14 10.89
N ALA A 65 -20.74 -0.86 11.10
CA ALA A 65 -21.15 -2.24 11.28
C ALA A 65 -20.83 -2.67 12.72
N ILE A 66 -21.79 -3.31 13.37
CA ILE A 66 -21.68 -3.70 14.76
C ILE A 66 -21.83 -5.21 14.86
N GLU A 67 -20.85 -5.87 15.48
CA GLU A 67 -20.94 -7.26 15.89
C GLU A 67 -21.46 -7.34 17.32
N ARG A 68 -22.47 -8.18 17.54
CA ARG A 68 -23.06 -8.39 18.86
C ARG A 68 -22.62 -9.70 19.53
N PHE A 69 -22.66 -9.74 20.84
CA PHE A 69 -22.69 -11.00 21.59
C PHE A 69 -24.02 -11.73 21.36
N ASN A 70 -24.05 -13.02 21.60
CA ASN A 70 -25.26 -13.86 21.43
C ASN A 70 -26.19 -13.78 22.67
N ILE A 71 -26.56 -12.56 23.08
CA ILE A 71 -27.43 -12.29 24.23
C ILE A 71 -28.75 -11.59 23.84
N VAL A 72 -28.83 -11.03 22.62
CA VAL A 72 -30.02 -10.40 22.04
C VAL A 72 -30.06 -10.73 20.54
N GLU A 73 -31.23 -10.58 19.90
CA GLU A 73 -31.31 -10.63 18.45
C GLU A 73 -31.32 -9.20 17.86
N TRP A 74 -30.83 -9.02 16.63
CA TRP A 74 -30.76 -7.70 16.01
C TRP A 74 -32.15 -7.08 15.80
N GLU A 75 -33.15 -7.89 15.50
CA GLU A 75 -34.53 -7.47 15.32
C GLU A 75 -35.10 -6.76 16.55
N ASP A 76 -34.58 -7.05 17.75
CA ASP A 76 -35.06 -6.47 19.01
C ASP A 76 -34.40 -5.11 19.33
N VAL A 77 -33.19 -4.85 18.81
CA VAL A 77 -32.35 -3.69 19.25
C VAL A 77 -31.88 -2.79 18.10
N GLN A 78 -31.97 -3.24 16.85
CA GLN A 78 -31.41 -2.51 15.72
C GLN A 78 -32.01 -1.11 15.52
N ASP A 79 -33.31 -0.93 15.76
CA ASP A 79 -33.98 0.35 15.57
C ASP A 79 -33.56 1.37 16.64
N GLU A 80 -33.31 0.92 17.86
CA GLU A 80 -32.75 1.76 18.93
C GLU A 80 -31.33 2.22 18.59
N VAL A 81 -30.50 1.30 18.10
CA VAL A 81 -29.13 1.61 17.68
C VAL A 81 -29.12 2.58 16.48
N ALA A 82 -29.96 2.34 15.49
CA ALA A 82 -30.11 3.24 14.34
C ALA A 82 -30.49 4.64 14.77
N LYS A 83 -31.52 4.75 15.63
CA LYS A 83 -31.97 6.03 16.19
C LYS A 83 -30.88 6.74 16.98
N LYS A 84 -30.09 6.01 17.78
CA LYS A 84 -28.96 6.58 18.52
C LYS A 84 -27.93 7.18 17.60
N ILE A 85 -27.60 6.51 16.48
CA ILE A 85 -26.68 7.01 15.47
C ILE A 85 -27.26 8.24 14.78
N GLU A 86 -28.54 8.21 14.38
CA GLU A 86 -29.24 9.35 13.76
C GLU A 86 -29.25 10.58 14.67
N ASP A 87 -29.63 10.42 15.92
CA ASP A 87 -29.73 11.50 16.90
C ASP A 87 -28.36 12.15 17.11
N TYR A 88 -27.29 11.35 17.16
CA TYR A 88 -25.92 11.83 17.30
C TYR A 88 -25.46 12.66 16.08
N LEU A 89 -25.73 12.16 14.88
CA LEU A 89 -25.37 12.83 13.62
C LEU A 89 -26.18 14.12 13.41
N ASN A 90 -27.46 14.13 13.75
CA ASN A 90 -28.34 15.29 13.62
C ASN A 90 -27.95 16.44 14.57
N GLN A 91 -27.22 16.16 15.62
CA GLN A 91 -26.61 17.18 16.49
C GLN A 91 -25.36 17.84 15.86
N GLY A 92 -24.94 17.40 14.68
CA GLY A 92 -23.75 17.91 13.99
C GLY A 92 -22.43 17.39 14.56
N ASN A 93 -22.46 16.33 15.34
CA ASN A 93 -21.28 15.71 15.92
C ASN A 93 -20.56 14.85 14.89
N THR A 94 -19.23 14.83 14.95
CA THR A 94 -18.41 13.93 14.16
C THR A 94 -18.27 12.57 14.84
N ILE A 95 -18.38 11.47 14.09
CA ILE A 95 -18.31 10.10 14.63
C ILE A 95 -16.91 9.81 15.14
N ILE A 96 -15.91 10.24 14.39
CA ILE A 96 -14.50 10.14 14.75
C ILE A 96 -13.99 11.58 14.77
N SER A 97 -13.62 12.06 15.95
CA SER A 97 -12.89 13.30 16.05
C SER A 97 -11.52 13.05 15.43
N GLU A 98 -11.19 13.78 14.36
CA GLU A 98 -9.80 13.91 14.02
C GLU A 98 -9.13 14.49 15.25
N ILE A 99 -8.58 13.64 16.10
CA ILE A 99 -7.58 14.10 17.00
C ILE A 99 -6.52 14.65 16.06
N SER A 100 -6.30 15.95 16.10
CA SER A 100 -4.99 16.48 15.77
C SER A 100 -4.03 15.55 16.51
N SER A 101 -3.48 14.60 15.75
CA SER A 101 -2.81 13.44 16.32
C SER A 101 -1.44 13.88 16.81
N ASP A 102 -1.41 14.48 17.99
CA ASP A 102 -0.15 14.61 18.77
C ASP A 102 0.31 13.26 19.34
N LYS A 103 -0.45 12.18 19.13
CA LYS A 103 0.08 10.82 19.18
C LYS A 103 0.38 10.36 17.77
N LYS A 104 1.48 10.89 17.20
CA LYS A 104 2.12 10.30 16.01
C LYS A 104 2.23 8.80 16.27
N ILE A 105 1.61 8.00 15.41
CA ILE A 105 1.86 6.54 15.42
C ILE A 105 3.37 6.41 15.25
N PRO A 106 4.08 5.76 16.19
CA PRO A 106 5.53 5.68 16.09
C PRO A 106 5.91 5.04 14.76
N VAL A 107 6.74 5.73 14.00
CA VAL A 107 7.26 5.16 12.75
C VAL A 107 8.19 4.01 13.13
N SER A 108 7.90 2.83 12.59
CA SER A 108 8.79 1.68 12.69
C SER A 108 9.33 1.32 11.32
N ILE A 109 10.64 1.07 11.27
CA ILE A 109 11.34 0.60 10.08
C ILE A 109 12.05 -0.69 10.44
N TYR A 110 11.84 -1.73 9.65
CA TYR A 110 12.61 -2.95 9.74
C TYR A 110 13.25 -3.28 8.39
N SER A 111 14.34 -4.01 8.42
CA SER A 111 15.06 -4.39 7.21
C SER A 111 14.81 -5.85 6.86
N GLU A 112 14.62 -6.12 5.59
CA GLU A 112 14.46 -7.45 5.02
C GLU A 112 15.57 -7.70 4.00
N SER A 113 16.18 -8.88 4.08
CA SER A 113 17.13 -9.32 3.05
C SER A 113 16.40 -9.58 1.73
N THR A 114 17.09 -9.30 0.63
CA THR A 114 16.59 -9.55 -0.72
C THR A 114 17.43 -10.62 -1.41
N PRO A 115 16.95 -11.23 -2.50
CA PRO A 115 17.76 -12.15 -3.30
C PRO A 115 19.00 -11.50 -3.92
N ASN A 116 19.03 -10.17 -4.01
CA ASN A 116 20.17 -9.39 -4.44
C ASN A 116 21.05 -9.02 -3.23
N PRO A 117 22.27 -9.59 -3.06
CA PRO A 117 23.10 -9.30 -1.91
C PRO A 117 23.58 -7.84 -1.82
N ALA A 118 23.52 -7.09 -2.93
CA ALA A 118 23.82 -5.66 -2.95
C ALA A 118 22.62 -4.79 -2.54
N ALA A 119 21.41 -5.36 -2.42
CA ALA A 119 20.19 -4.61 -2.09
C ALA A 119 19.62 -5.06 -0.74
N LEU A 120 19.11 -4.09 0.03
CA LEU A 120 18.37 -4.33 1.27
C LEU A 120 17.05 -3.53 1.23
N LYS A 121 15.97 -4.17 1.68
CA LYS A 121 14.64 -3.61 1.71
C LYS A 121 14.33 -3.07 3.12
N PHE A 122 13.94 -1.82 3.22
CA PHE A 122 13.53 -1.14 4.46
C PHE A 122 12.02 -0.91 4.43
N VAL A 123 11.30 -1.65 5.25
CA VAL A 123 9.83 -1.62 5.28
C VAL A 123 9.35 -0.68 6.38
N ALA A 124 8.44 0.22 6.02
CA ALA A 124 7.79 1.15 6.92
C ALA A 124 6.38 0.67 7.32
N ASN A 125 5.94 1.00 8.52
CA ASN A 125 4.56 0.76 8.96
C ASN A 125 3.58 1.84 8.49
N LYS A 126 3.96 2.66 7.53
CA LYS A 126 3.10 3.69 6.91
C LYS A 126 3.30 3.73 5.41
N LYS A 127 2.31 4.26 4.71
CA LYS A 127 2.41 4.49 3.27
C LYS A 127 3.42 5.59 2.98
N LEU A 128 4.29 5.35 2.01
CA LEU A 128 5.34 6.27 1.58
C LEU A 128 4.94 7.04 0.33
N VAL A 129 4.51 6.33 -0.71
CA VAL A 129 4.14 6.89 -2.02
C VAL A 129 2.92 6.16 -2.59
N ASP A 130 2.31 6.73 -3.62
CA ASP A 130 1.18 6.12 -4.36
C ASP A 130 1.63 5.32 -5.59
N PHE A 131 2.91 5.37 -5.95
CA PHE A 131 3.45 4.74 -7.14
C PHE A 131 4.95 4.45 -6.96
N GLN A 132 5.45 3.45 -7.69
CA GLN A 132 6.85 3.07 -7.65
C GLN A 132 7.74 4.08 -8.37
N ILE A 133 8.91 4.36 -7.77
CA ILE A 133 9.92 5.25 -8.33
C ILE A 133 11.31 4.68 -8.06
N GLU A 134 12.18 4.72 -9.04
CA GLU A 134 13.60 4.38 -8.92
C GLU A 134 14.48 5.57 -9.26
N PHE A 135 15.58 5.70 -8.54
CA PHE A 135 16.62 6.69 -8.75
C PHE A 135 17.96 5.95 -8.84
N ASN A 136 18.65 6.07 -9.98
CA ASN A 136 19.92 5.40 -10.24
C ASN A 136 21.11 6.33 -10.05
N SER A 137 20.84 7.64 -9.89
CA SER A 137 21.84 8.66 -9.63
C SER A 137 21.27 9.82 -8.81
N ILE A 138 22.14 10.61 -8.19
CA ILE A 138 21.75 11.80 -7.45
C ILE A 138 21.10 12.86 -8.38
N ASP A 139 21.47 12.89 -9.65
CA ASP A 139 20.97 13.85 -10.64
C ASP A 139 19.48 13.62 -10.96
N GLU A 140 18.97 12.40 -10.74
CA GLU A 140 17.56 12.06 -10.91
C GLU A 140 16.68 12.49 -9.73
N CYS A 141 17.29 12.88 -8.60
CA CYS A 141 16.60 13.10 -7.34
C CYS A 141 15.97 14.51 -7.17
N GLU A 142 15.93 15.35 -8.21
CA GLU A 142 15.42 16.74 -8.15
C GLU A 142 14.04 16.80 -7.46
N ASN A 143 13.20 15.83 -7.73
CA ASN A 143 11.82 15.76 -7.20
C ASN A 143 11.65 14.80 -6.01
N SER A 144 12.72 14.25 -5.47
CA SER A 144 12.68 13.39 -4.28
C SER A 144 13.66 13.84 -3.19
N PRO A 145 13.20 14.67 -2.24
CA PRO A 145 14.04 15.11 -1.13
C PRO A 145 14.58 13.93 -0.29
N LEU A 146 13.84 12.82 -0.18
CA LEU A 146 14.30 11.63 0.52
C LEU A 146 15.44 10.93 -0.23
N ALA A 147 15.25 10.66 -1.52
CA ALA A 147 16.27 10.01 -2.34
C ALA A 147 17.54 10.84 -2.40
N LEU A 148 17.41 12.17 -2.60
CA LEU A 148 18.54 13.09 -2.58
C LEU A 148 19.38 12.99 -1.28
N LYS A 149 18.71 12.90 -0.13
CA LYS A 149 19.40 12.72 1.15
C LYS A 149 20.00 11.34 1.33
N LEU A 150 19.37 10.29 0.78
CA LEU A 150 19.93 8.93 0.80
C LEU A 150 21.20 8.84 -0.06
N PHE A 151 21.25 9.50 -1.20
CA PHE A 151 22.47 9.55 -2.03
C PHE A 151 23.63 10.33 -1.41
N ASN A 152 23.41 11.12 -0.34
CA ASN A 152 24.51 11.69 0.45
C ASN A 152 25.31 10.64 1.21
N PHE A 153 24.79 9.43 1.38
CA PHE A 153 25.57 8.31 1.90
C PHE A 153 26.45 7.73 0.77
N PRO A 154 27.77 7.74 0.90
CA PRO A 154 28.69 7.39 -0.21
C PRO A 154 28.56 5.94 -0.69
N PHE A 155 27.93 5.09 0.09
CA PHE A 155 27.70 3.69 -0.23
C PHE A 155 26.38 3.43 -0.97
N VAL A 156 25.50 4.42 -1.10
CA VAL A 156 24.23 4.27 -1.85
C VAL A 156 24.50 4.37 -3.34
N LYS A 157 24.04 3.35 -4.08
CA LYS A 157 24.16 3.24 -5.54
C LYS A 157 22.84 3.54 -6.24
N SER A 158 21.72 2.99 -5.74
CA SER A 158 20.37 3.30 -6.23
C SER A 158 19.37 3.23 -5.09
N VAL A 159 18.24 3.92 -5.28
CA VAL A 159 17.13 4.00 -4.33
C VAL A 159 15.84 3.71 -5.08
N PHE A 160 15.12 2.68 -4.65
CA PHE A 160 13.79 2.36 -5.15
C PHE A 160 12.77 2.56 -4.03
N ILE A 161 11.68 3.29 -4.29
CA ILE A 161 10.63 3.61 -3.32
C ILE A 161 9.31 3.05 -3.83
N ASP A 162 8.65 2.27 -2.99
CA ASP A 162 7.33 1.71 -3.24
C ASP A 162 6.35 2.11 -2.12
N GLU A 163 5.14 1.62 -2.19
CA GLU A 163 4.02 2.01 -1.32
C GLU A 163 4.39 2.07 0.17
N ASN A 164 5.12 1.09 0.69
CA ASN A 164 5.48 1.01 2.10
C ASN A 164 6.93 0.58 2.36
N PHE A 165 7.78 0.57 1.34
CA PHE A 165 9.18 0.19 1.54
C PHE A 165 10.14 0.99 0.64
N ILE A 166 11.39 0.97 1.03
CA ILE A 166 12.51 1.53 0.28
C ILE A 166 13.54 0.44 0.09
N SER A 167 13.87 0.10 -1.15
CA SER A 167 15.01 -0.77 -1.44
C SER A 167 16.21 0.09 -1.79
N ILE A 168 17.30 -0.14 -1.08
CA ILE A 168 18.58 0.55 -1.33
C ILE A 168 19.54 -0.46 -1.88
N THR A 169 20.14 -0.17 -3.03
CA THR A 169 21.27 -0.91 -3.55
C THR A 169 22.55 -0.17 -3.17
N LYS A 170 23.50 -0.88 -2.58
CA LYS A 170 24.79 -0.33 -2.21
C LYS A 170 25.87 -0.66 -3.23
N ASN A 171 26.93 0.13 -3.24
CA ASN A 171 28.21 -0.24 -3.85
C ASN A 171 29.04 -1.14 -2.89
N ASP A 172 30.23 -1.54 -3.32
CA ASP A 172 31.07 -2.51 -2.58
C ASP A 172 31.96 -1.89 -1.50
N ILE A 173 31.78 -0.59 -1.18
CA ILE A 173 32.67 0.09 -0.20
C ILE A 173 32.32 -0.21 1.26
N SER A 174 31.15 -0.76 1.56
CA SER A 174 30.69 -1.07 2.92
C SER A 174 29.86 -2.36 2.95
N SER A 175 29.86 -3.04 4.10
CA SER A 175 28.98 -4.19 4.33
C SER A 175 27.61 -3.75 4.90
N TRP A 176 26.58 -4.57 4.70
CA TRP A 176 25.26 -4.30 5.29
C TRP A 176 25.30 -4.28 6.81
N ASP A 177 26.13 -5.10 7.46
CA ASP A 177 26.25 -5.14 8.92
C ASP A 177 26.69 -3.78 9.50
N GLU A 178 27.49 -3.02 8.75
CA GLU A 178 27.97 -1.70 9.18
C GLU A 178 26.96 -0.59 8.95
N ILE A 179 26.18 -0.64 7.88
CA ILE A 179 25.39 0.52 7.42
C ILE A 179 23.87 0.38 7.64
N THR A 180 23.35 -0.83 7.83
CA THR A 180 21.89 -1.08 7.95
C THR A 180 21.25 -0.23 9.06
N LEU A 181 21.89 -0.19 10.23
CA LEU A 181 21.34 0.57 11.37
C LEU A 181 21.32 2.07 11.09
N THR A 182 22.35 2.59 10.44
CA THR A 182 22.46 4.01 10.07
C THR A 182 21.35 4.40 9.11
N ILE A 183 21.15 3.63 8.04
CA ILE A 183 20.09 3.89 7.06
C ILE A 183 18.71 3.76 7.69
N ARG A 184 18.48 2.69 8.45
CA ARG A 184 17.19 2.47 9.12
C ARG A 184 16.81 3.63 10.04
N ASN A 185 17.76 4.10 10.86
CA ASN A 185 17.52 5.19 11.77
C ASN A 185 17.31 6.51 11.02
N PHE A 186 18.06 6.76 9.96
CA PHE A 186 17.88 7.92 9.10
C PHE A 186 16.48 7.95 8.47
N ILE A 187 16.02 6.82 7.86
CA ILE A 187 14.69 6.73 7.26
C ILE A 187 13.63 6.95 8.34
N LYS A 188 13.78 6.31 9.50
CA LYS A 188 12.84 6.46 10.62
C LYS A 188 12.70 7.93 11.04
N GLU A 189 13.80 8.59 11.35
CA GLU A 189 13.83 10.00 11.76
C GLU A 189 13.26 10.91 10.66
N TYR A 190 13.58 10.63 9.39
CA TYR A 190 13.08 11.38 8.27
C TYR A 190 11.53 11.33 8.19
N LEU A 191 10.96 10.15 8.37
CA LEU A 191 9.52 9.93 8.33
C LEU A 191 8.79 10.40 9.60
N GLU A 192 9.43 10.34 10.77
CA GLU A 192 8.90 10.88 12.03
C GLU A 192 8.76 12.41 12.01
N ASN A 193 9.62 13.08 11.26
CA ASN A 193 9.56 14.53 11.07
C ASN A 193 8.60 14.96 9.93
N ASP A 194 7.80 14.04 9.37
CA ASP A 194 6.85 14.28 8.29
C ASP A 194 7.45 15.00 7.06
N ASN A 195 8.72 14.74 6.80
CA ASN A 195 9.41 15.28 5.65
C ASN A 195 8.84 14.70 4.36
N LYS A 196 8.77 15.50 3.29
CA LYS A 196 8.27 15.05 1.99
C LYS A 196 9.20 14.03 1.37
N ILE A 197 8.63 12.92 0.91
CA ILE A 197 9.34 11.86 0.19
C ILE A 197 9.52 12.28 -1.26
N ILE A 198 8.43 12.76 -1.86
CA ILE A 198 8.35 13.26 -3.23
C ILE A 198 7.78 14.69 -3.19
N SER A 199 8.25 15.55 -4.07
CA SER A 199 7.75 16.91 -4.23
C SER A 199 6.36 16.91 -4.86
N ASP A 200 5.51 17.89 -4.49
CA ASP A 200 4.13 17.99 -5.01
C ASP A 200 4.07 18.17 -6.54
N ASN A 201 5.15 18.64 -7.13
CA ASN A 201 5.25 18.90 -8.58
C ASN A 201 5.73 17.69 -9.38
N TYR A 202 6.03 16.55 -8.72
CA TYR A 202 6.45 15.35 -9.43
C TYR A 202 5.33 14.83 -10.33
N LYS A 203 5.58 14.82 -11.61
CA LYS A 203 4.71 14.17 -12.59
C LYS A 203 5.30 12.78 -12.88
N LYS A 204 4.53 11.73 -12.58
CA LYS A 204 4.88 10.40 -13.04
C LYS A 204 4.94 10.42 -14.56
N GLU A 205 6.09 10.11 -15.15
CA GLU A 205 6.15 9.84 -16.58
C GLU A 205 5.32 8.59 -16.85
N GLU A 206 4.28 8.72 -17.66
CA GLU A 206 3.53 7.57 -18.16
C GLU A 206 4.43 6.84 -19.16
N VAL A 207 5.08 5.79 -18.67
CA VAL A 207 6.01 4.98 -19.46
C VAL A 207 5.31 4.27 -20.63
N ILE A 208 3.97 4.15 -20.60
CA ILE A 208 3.19 3.44 -21.61
C ILE A 208 1.82 4.09 -21.77
N ASP A 209 1.49 4.48 -22.98
CA ASP A 209 0.13 4.83 -23.38
C ASP A 209 -0.75 3.55 -23.44
N GLN A 210 -1.43 3.27 -22.32
CA GLN A 210 -2.25 2.06 -22.18
C GLN A 210 -3.44 2.01 -23.15
N GLU A 211 -3.87 3.15 -23.67
CA GLU A 211 -5.03 3.21 -24.60
C GLU A 211 -4.69 2.65 -25.97
N ASN A 212 -3.43 2.74 -26.41
CA ASN A 212 -2.98 2.30 -27.72
C ASN A 212 -2.30 0.92 -27.74
N LEU A 213 -2.32 0.17 -26.62
CA LEU A 213 -1.75 -1.16 -26.56
C LEU A 213 -2.62 -2.20 -27.29
N ASP A 214 -1.95 -3.10 -27.99
CA ASP A 214 -2.61 -4.27 -28.58
C ASP A 214 -3.08 -5.27 -27.50
N GLU A 215 -4.01 -6.16 -27.87
CA GLU A 215 -4.63 -7.11 -26.96
C GLU A 215 -3.60 -8.04 -26.28
N THR A 216 -2.58 -8.49 -27.00
CA THR A 216 -1.53 -9.37 -26.44
C THR A 216 -0.69 -8.61 -25.39
N SER A 217 -0.37 -7.34 -25.63
CA SER A 217 0.32 -6.51 -24.66
C SER A 217 -0.50 -6.30 -23.38
N LYS A 218 -1.82 -6.10 -23.51
CA LYS A 218 -2.73 -6.00 -22.37
C LYS A 218 -2.80 -7.30 -21.56
N GLU A 219 -2.86 -8.45 -22.25
CA GLU A 219 -2.80 -9.77 -21.60
C GLU A 219 -1.48 -9.97 -20.84
N ILE A 220 -0.33 -9.59 -21.45
CA ILE A 220 0.98 -9.68 -20.80
C ILE A 220 1.02 -8.82 -19.53
N ILE A 221 0.58 -7.56 -19.61
CA ILE A 221 0.54 -6.66 -18.45
C ILE A 221 -0.32 -7.26 -17.33
N SER A 222 -1.52 -7.76 -17.65
CA SER A 222 -2.41 -8.38 -16.66
C SER A 222 -1.73 -9.57 -15.96
N ILE A 223 -1.01 -10.42 -16.70
CA ILE A 223 -0.29 -11.56 -16.12
C ILE A 223 0.86 -11.09 -15.24
N LEU A 224 1.63 -10.08 -15.67
CA LEU A 224 2.71 -9.52 -14.87
C LEU A 224 2.17 -8.92 -13.57
N ASP A 225 1.07 -8.15 -13.64
CA ASP A 225 0.48 -7.49 -12.49
C ASP A 225 -0.10 -8.48 -11.46
N GLU A 226 -0.77 -9.54 -11.95
CA GLU A 226 -1.46 -10.49 -11.08
C GLU A 226 -0.52 -11.54 -10.46
N TYR A 227 0.46 -12.03 -11.24
CA TYR A 227 1.25 -13.20 -10.83
C TYR A 227 2.71 -12.91 -10.53
N ILE A 228 3.31 -11.89 -11.14
CA ILE A 228 4.75 -11.61 -11.02
C ILE A 228 5.03 -10.47 -10.05
N LYS A 229 4.34 -9.34 -10.20
CA LYS A 229 4.58 -8.15 -9.38
C LYS A 229 4.50 -8.41 -7.87
N PRO A 230 3.51 -9.18 -7.34
CA PRO A 230 3.45 -9.42 -5.90
C PRO A 230 4.69 -10.15 -5.36
N ALA A 231 5.21 -11.13 -6.08
CA ALA A 231 6.42 -11.86 -5.70
C ALA A 231 7.66 -10.96 -5.76
N VAL A 232 7.79 -10.19 -6.84
CA VAL A 232 8.90 -9.24 -7.06
C VAL A 232 8.89 -8.13 -6.00
N ALA A 233 7.73 -7.60 -5.62
CA ALA A 233 7.60 -6.61 -4.55
C ALA A 233 7.95 -7.20 -3.17
N SER A 234 7.60 -8.47 -2.92
CA SER A 234 8.05 -9.18 -1.72
C SER A 234 9.58 -9.20 -1.62
N ASP A 235 10.25 -9.39 -2.73
CA ASP A 235 11.72 -9.41 -2.84
C ASP A 235 12.36 -8.01 -2.90
N GLY A 236 11.56 -6.95 -2.76
CA GLY A 236 12.05 -5.56 -2.70
C GLY A 236 12.30 -4.91 -4.04
N GLY A 237 11.72 -5.43 -5.12
CA GLY A 237 11.82 -4.88 -6.46
C GLY A 237 10.48 -4.64 -7.14
N ASN A 238 10.55 -4.32 -8.41
CA ASN A 238 9.39 -4.18 -9.28
C ASN A 238 9.73 -4.65 -10.70
N ILE A 239 8.68 -4.96 -11.46
CA ILE A 239 8.76 -5.28 -12.88
C ILE A 239 7.75 -4.43 -13.65
N MET A 240 8.20 -3.85 -14.76
CA MET A 240 7.35 -3.09 -15.67
C MET A 240 7.40 -3.68 -17.07
N PHE A 241 6.25 -3.76 -17.71
CA PHE A 241 6.20 -4.05 -19.14
C PHE A 241 6.79 -2.85 -19.89
N LYS A 242 7.65 -3.08 -20.87
CA LYS A 242 8.19 -2.02 -21.77
C LYS A 242 7.59 -2.11 -23.16
N SER A 243 7.68 -3.28 -23.80
CA SER A 243 7.18 -3.47 -25.16
C SER A 243 6.98 -4.94 -25.51
N TYR A 244 6.20 -5.17 -26.56
CA TYR A 244 6.02 -6.50 -27.17
C TYR A 244 6.24 -6.42 -28.67
N ASP A 245 7.19 -7.20 -29.17
CA ASP A 245 7.44 -7.37 -30.60
C ASP A 245 6.66 -8.59 -31.11
N LYS A 246 5.63 -8.34 -31.93
CA LYS A 246 4.77 -9.39 -32.52
C LYS A 246 5.52 -10.27 -33.51
N THR A 247 6.54 -9.75 -34.18
CA THR A 247 7.30 -10.46 -35.23
C THR A 247 8.17 -11.53 -34.60
N ASN A 248 8.92 -11.14 -33.55
CA ASN A 248 9.86 -12.02 -32.86
C ASN A 248 9.18 -12.69 -31.64
N LYS A 249 7.95 -12.28 -31.30
CA LYS A 249 7.24 -12.67 -30.08
C LYS A 249 8.08 -12.49 -28.83
N SER A 250 8.81 -11.36 -28.78
CA SER A 250 9.65 -11.00 -27.64
C SER A 250 8.97 -9.95 -26.76
N VAL A 251 9.07 -10.13 -25.46
CA VAL A 251 8.55 -9.23 -24.44
C VAL A 251 9.74 -8.56 -23.76
N SER A 252 9.79 -7.24 -23.79
CA SER A 252 10.78 -6.46 -23.05
C SER A 252 10.17 -5.98 -21.73
N VAL A 253 10.86 -6.21 -20.63
CA VAL A 253 10.48 -5.78 -19.28
C VAL A 253 11.60 -4.99 -18.61
N ILE A 254 11.25 -4.03 -17.78
CA ILE A 254 12.18 -3.25 -16.96
C ILE A 254 12.14 -3.85 -15.56
N LEU A 255 13.31 -4.13 -15.01
CA LEU A 255 13.48 -4.59 -13.64
C LEU A 255 13.98 -3.42 -12.78
N GLN A 256 13.35 -3.22 -11.61
CA GLN A 256 13.64 -2.12 -10.70
C GLN A 256 13.92 -2.62 -9.28
N GLY A 257 14.55 -1.77 -8.48
CA GLY A 257 14.85 -2.06 -7.08
C GLY A 257 15.81 -3.23 -6.91
N ALA A 258 15.53 -4.14 -5.97
CA ALA A 258 16.39 -5.29 -5.71
C ALA A 258 16.51 -6.26 -6.91
N CYS A 259 15.59 -6.21 -7.87
CA CYS A 259 15.61 -7.06 -9.06
C CYS A 259 16.58 -6.56 -10.13
N SER A 260 17.00 -5.29 -10.06
CA SER A 260 17.99 -4.73 -10.98
C SER A 260 19.42 -5.02 -10.49
N GLY A 261 20.34 -5.16 -11.42
CA GLY A 261 21.78 -5.20 -11.14
C GLY A 261 22.36 -6.47 -10.53
N CYS A 262 21.57 -7.51 -10.28
CA CYS A 262 22.10 -8.82 -9.85
C CYS A 262 21.99 -9.84 -10.99
N PRO A 263 23.13 -10.27 -11.62
CA PRO A 263 23.09 -11.16 -12.78
C PRO A 263 22.37 -12.50 -12.51
N SER A 264 22.56 -13.08 -11.33
CA SER A 264 21.95 -14.38 -10.99
C SER A 264 20.44 -14.29 -10.75
N SER A 265 19.98 -13.27 -10.05
CA SER A 265 18.56 -13.06 -9.80
C SER A 265 17.83 -12.62 -11.07
N THR A 266 18.43 -11.75 -11.88
CA THR A 266 17.88 -11.29 -13.17
C THR A 266 17.64 -12.47 -14.12
N ILE A 267 18.61 -13.40 -14.26
CA ILE A 267 18.45 -14.58 -15.12
C ILE A 267 17.35 -15.50 -14.60
N THR A 268 17.31 -15.76 -13.31
CA THR A 268 16.30 -16.64 -12.70
C THR A 268 14.89 -16.04 -12.85
N LEU A 269 14.73 -14.75 -12.56
CA LEU A 269 13.47 -14.04 -12.70
C LEU A 269 13.00 -14.00 -14.15
N LYS A 270 13.89 -13.63 -15.09
CA LYS A 270 13.63 -13.63 -16.53
C LYS A 270 13.11 -14.99 -17.01
N ASN A 271 13.79 -16.07 -16.66
CA ASN A 271 13.40 -17.42 -17.08
C ASN A 271 12.05 -17.85 -16.46
N GLY A 272 11.79 -17.46 -15.21
CA GLY A 272 10.50 -17.68 -14.56
C GLY A 272 9.35 -16.97 -15.27
N ILE A 273 9.54 -15.68 -15.59
CA ILE A 273 8.57 -14.86 -16.33
C ILE A 273 8.34 -15.46 -17.72
N GLU A 274 9.41 -15.77 -18.44
CA GLU A 274 9.32 -16.36 -19.78
C GLU A 274 8.54 -17.66 -19.76
N THR A 275 8.83 -18.54 -18.79
CA THR A 275 8.11 -19.82 -18.66
C THR A 275 6.63 -19.60 -18.39
N MET A 276 6.28 -18.69 -17.49
CA MET A 276 4.90 -18.37 -17.15
C MET A 276 4.14 -17.78 -18.35
N LEU A 277 4.72 -16.76 -19.01
CA LEU A 277 4.09 -16.15 -20.18
C LEU A 277 3.89 -17.16 -21.32
N LYS A 278 4.86 -18.06 -21.57
CA LYS A 278 4.71 -19.15 -22.57
C LYS A 278 3.58 -20.12 -22.23
N GLN A 279 3.39 -20.44 -20.95
CA GLN A 279 2.32 -21.32 -20.51
C GLN A 279 0.95 -20.69 -20.64
N MET A 280 0.82 -19.42 -20.23
CA MET A 280 -0.47 -18.71 -20.22
C MET A 280 -0.85 -18.17 -21.60
N LEU A 281 0.11 -17.69 -22.38
CA LEU A 281 -0.08 -17.10 -23.71
C LEU A 281 0.47 -18.00 -24.80
N LYS A 282 -0.08 -19.22 -24.90
CA LYS A 282 0.37 -20.27 -25.82
C LYS A 282 0.65 -19.76 -27.23
N GLY A 283 1.92 -19.81 -27.66
CA GLY A 283 2.37 -19.41 -28.98
C GLY A 283 2.43 -17.91 -29.26
N LYS A 284 2.10 -17.04 -28.29
CA LYS A 284 2.21 -15.58 -28.42
C LYS A 284 3.55 -15.05 -27.94
N VAL A 285 4.23 -15.74 -27.01
CA VAL A 285 5.52 -15.31 -26.44
C VAL A 285 6.57 -16.38 -26.64
N ASN A 286 7.75 -15.99 -27.14
CA ASN A 286 8.92 -16.85 -27.35
C ASN A 286 10.06 -16.54 -26.40
N VAL A 287 10.30 -15.26 -26.11
CA VAL A 287 11.42 -14.82 -25.29
C VAL A 287 11.04 -13.60 -24.47
N VAL A 288 11.61 -13.52 -23.28
CA VAL A 288 11.54 -12.31 -22.42
C VAL A 288 12.93 -11.69 -22.34
N GLU A 289 13.01 -10.40 -22.53
CA GLU A 289 14.23 -9.60 -22.40
C GLU A 289 14.10 -8.69 -21.18
N ALA A 290 14.99 -8.84 -20.20
CA ALA A 290 15.06 -7.97 -19.05
C ALA A 290 16.03 -6.82 -19.34
N ILE A 291 15.56 -5.61 -19.17
CA ILE A 291 16.33 -4.38 -19.36
C ILE A 291 16.52 -3.76 -17.97
N ASN A 292 17.76 -3.43 -17.64
CA ASN A 292 18.11 -2.59 -16.48
C ASN A 292 18.32 -1.19 -17.03
N GLU A 293 17.54 -0.24 -16.56
CA GLU A 293 17.77 1.17 -16.87
C GLU A 293 18.87 1.80 -16.05
#